data_20979e027448de055c7b1c30e9fe780e
#
_entry.id   20979e027448de055c7b1c30e9fe780e
#
_cell.length_a   1.000
_cell.length_b   1.000
_cell.length_c   1.000
_cell.angle_alpha   90.00
_cell.angle_beta   90.00
_cell.angle_gamma   90.00
#
_symmetry.space_group_name_H-M   'P 1'
#
loop_
_entity.id
_entity.type
_entity.pdbx_description
1 polymer ?
#
loop_
_entity_poly.entity_id
_entity_poly.type
_entity_poly.pdbx_seq_one_letter_code
_entity_poly.pdbx_strand_id
1 'polypeptide(L)'
;DVYKRQIIDDATAGNDDPSVLIDSAEQKIFDIRQGNEKHGLERINSVILQTFDRLDALNSETDNSMKPIPTGIGDLDRMITGLNRSDFIILAARPGMGKTSFALNIARNVACKSKKTVAFFSLEMSKEQLVNRLLAMESHVDSQNMRTGNLKDEDWTKLVEGADIIG
;
A
#
# COMPACT_ATOMS: atom_id res chain seq x y z
N ASP A 1 -0.06 8.34 32.45
CA ASP A 1 0.62 7.86 33.67
C ASP A 1 0.12 6.52 34.19
N VAL A 2 -1.17 6.18 34.04
CA VAL A 2 -1.74 4.89 34.49
C VAL A 2 -1.14 3.70 33.70
N TYR A 3 -1.13 3.76 32.39
CA TYR A 3 -0.58 2.70 31.54
C TYR A 3 0.93 2.46 31.74
N LYS A 4 1.69 3.55 31.98
CA LYS A 4 3.11 3.44 32.29
C LYS A 4 3.33 2.64 33.60
N ARG A 5 2.54 2.90 34.62
CA ARG A 5 2.59 2.15 35.91
C ARG A 5 2.21 0.69 35.69
N GLN A 6 1.13 0.43 34.96
CA GLN A 6 0.71 -0.95 34.66
C GLN A 6 1.79 -1.75 33.90
N ILE A 7 2.48 -1.15 32.92
CA ILE A 7 3.57 -1.84 32.22
C ILE A 7 4.74 -2.14 33.18
N ILE A 8 5.07 -1.20 34.07
CA ILE A 8 6.12 -1.40 35.07
C ILE A 8 5.72 -2.48 36.08
N ASP A 9 4.49 -2.43 36.58
CA ASP A 9 3.97 -3.40 37.54
C ASP A 9 3.95 -4.82 36.96
N ASP A 10 3.50 -4.99 35.73
CA ASP A 10 3.52 -6.28 35.01
C ASP A 10 4.96 -6.79 34.81
N ALA A 11 5.89 -5.91 34.42
CA ALA A 11 7.29 -6.25 34.23
C ALA A 11 8.02 -6.61 35.55
N THR A 12 7.59 -6.03 36.68
CA THR A 12 8.19 -6.29 37.99
C THR A 12 7.55 -7.47 38.72
N ALA A 13 6.34 -7.86 38.35
CA ALA A 13 5.65 -9.03 38.95
C ALA A 13 6.33 -10.39 38.61
N GLY A 14 7.11 -10.43 37.51
CA GLY A 14 8.05 -11.53 37.22
C GLY A 14 7.41 -12.89 36.93
N ASN A 15 6.12 -12.95 36.67
CA ASN A 15 5.37 -14.24 36.57
C ASN A 15 5.10 -14.68 35.13
N ASP A 16 5.39 -13.82 34.11
CA ASP A 16 5.04 -14.10 32.71
C ASP A 16 6.30 -14.24 31.83
N ASP A 17 6.16 -14.99 30.75
CA ASP A 17 7.17 -15.14 29.72
C ASP A 17 7.48 -13.74 29.12
N PRO A 18 8.76 -13.36 28.91
CA PRO A 18 9.16 -12.09 28.34
C PRO A 18 8.44 -11.72 27.03
N SER A 19 8.10 -12.69 26.20
CA SER A 19 7.33 -12.48 24.96
C SER A 19 5.91 -11.98 25.25
N VAL A 20 5.23 -12.54 26.23
CA VAL A 20 3.87 -12.15 26.63
C VAL A 20 3.86 -10.74 27.23
N LEU A 21 4.91 -10.39 27.99
CA LEU A 21 5.07 -9.04 28.55
C LEU A 21 5.27 -7.98 27.46
N ILE A 22 6.07 -8.32 26.43
CA ILE A 22 6.29 -7.43 25.29
C ILE A 22 4.99 -7.21 24.51
N ASP A 23 4.26 -8.28 24.17
CA ASP A 23 2.99 -8.19 23.45
C ASP A 23 1.96 -7.36 24.24
N SER A 24 1.88 -7.56 25.56
CA SER A 24 1.00 -6.77 26.43
C SER A 24 1.39 -5.29 26.51
N ALA A 25 2.68 -4.99 26.53
CA ALA A 25 3.18 -3.62 26.53
C ALA A 25 2.90 -2.95 25.17
N GLU A 26 3.13 -3.63 24.05
CA GLU A 26 2.80 -3.14 22.71
C GLU A 26 1.31 -2.84 22.58
N GLN A 27 0.44 -3.73 23.04
CA GLN A 27 -0.99 -3.51 23.00
C GLN A 27 -1.38 -2.26 23.82
N LYS A 28 -0.84 -2.07 25.02
CA LYS A 28 -1.12 -0.89 25.84
C LYS A 28 -0.63 0.40 25.20
N ILE A 29 0.54 0.37 24.55
CA ILE A 29 1.07 1.52 23.81
C ILE A 29 0.17 1.83 22.60
N PHE A 30 -0.29 0.81 21.89
CA PHE A 30 -1.22 0.94 20.77
C PHE A 30 -2.55 1.58 21.21
N ASP A 31 -3.10 1.12 22.34
CA ASP A 31 -4.35 1.67 22.90
C ASP A 31 -4.20 3.16 23.32
N ILE A 32 -3.03 3.56 23.84
CA ILE A 32 -2.73 4.96 24.11
C ILE A 32 -2.72 5.79 22.83
N ARG A 33 -2.16 5.22 21.75
CA ARG A 33 -2.08 5.89 20.44
C ARG A 33 -3.46 6.04 19.80
N GLN A 34 -4.30 5.01 19.88
CA GLN A 34 -5.70 5.07 19.43
C GLN A 34 -6.57 6.00 20.30
N GLY A 35 -6.36 6.01 21.63
CA GLY A 35 -7.11 6.86 22.55
C GLY A 35 -6.85 8.36 22.38
N ASN A 36 -5.78 8.76 21.67
CA ASN A 36 -5.50 10.14 21.31
C ASN A 36 -6.16 10.59 19.98
N GLU A 37 -6.63 9.65 19.16
CA GLU A 37 -7.56 9.98 18.10
C GLU A 37 -8.91 10.24 18.76
N LYS A 38 -9.29 11.51 18.87
CA LYS A 38 -10.60 11.95 19.38
C LYS A 38 -11.68 11.45 18.41
N HIS A 39 -12.07 10.18 18.52
CA HIS A 39 -13.29 9.65 17.93
C HIS A 39 -14.50 10.19 18.69
N GLY A 40 -14.64 11.51 18.78
CA GLY A 40 -15.78 12.20 19.33
C GLY A 40 -16.67 12.75 18.22
N LEU A 41 -17.93 13.03 18.55
CA LEU A 41 -18.83 13.74 17.65
C LEU A 41 -18.22 15.12 17.33
N GLU A 42 -17.93 15.36 16.06
CA GLU A 42 -17.43 16.63 15.56
C GLU A 42 -18.59 17.50 15.07
N ARG A 43 -18.54 18.80 15.31
CA ARG A 43 -19.59 19.70 14.85
C ARG A 43 -19.52 19.80 13.32
N ILE A 44 -20.67 19.71 12.66
CA ILE A 44 -20.76 19.78 11.21
C ILE A 44 -20.08 21.02 10.62
N ASN A 45 -20.12 22.15 11.32
CA ASN A 45 -19.48 23.38 10.86
C ASN A 45 -17.96 23.25 10.70
N SER A 46 -17.26 22.52 11.60
CA SER A 46 -15.82 22.29 11.48
C SER A 46 -15.50 21.39 10.28
N VAL A 47 -16.35 20.38 10.06
CA VAL A 47 -16.20 19.46 8.90
C VAL A 47 -16.45 20.19 7.58
N ILE A 48 -17.43 21.11 7.54
CA ILE A 48 -17.70 21.96 6.36
C ILE A 48 -16.48 22.81 6.03
N LEU A 49 -15.87 23.49 7.00
CA LEU A 49 -14.69 24.31 6.77
C LEU A 49 -13.52 23.47 6.23
N GLN A 50 -13.24 22.34 6.86
CA GLN A 50 -12.22 21.39 6.37
C GLN A 50 -12.51 20.90 4.93
N THR A 51 -13.80 20.75 4.59
CA THR A 51 -14.20 20.35 3.24
C THR A 51 -13.92 21.46 2.22
N PHE A 52 -14.19 22.72 2.56
CA PHE A 52 -13.85 23.86 1.72
C PHE A 52 -12.33 24.00 1.52
N ASP A 53 -11.55 23.87 2.59
CA ASP A 53 -10.08 23.89 2.52
C ASP A 53 -9.57 22.76 1.58
N ARG A 54 -10.17 21.59 1.66
CA ARG A 54 -9.84 20.47 0.76
C ARG A 54 -10.21 20.76 -0.70
N LEU A 55 -11.37 21.36 -0.95
CA LEU A 55 -11.79 21.73 -2.29
C LEU A 55 -10.88 22.79 -2.90
N ASP A 56 -10.46 23.77 -2.13
CA ASP A 56 -9.49 24.79 -2.56
C ASP A 56 -8.12 24.16 -2.86
N ALA A 57 -7.65 23.24 -2.03
CA ALA A 57 -6.41 22.51 -2.28
C ALA A 57 -6.47 21.64 -3.55
N LEU A 58 -7.62 21.02 -3.84
CA LEU A 58 -7.83 20.25 -5.07
C LEU A 58 -7.84 21.13 -6.32
N ASN A 59 -8.31 22.38 -6.19
CA ASN A 59 -8.38 23.35 -7.30
C ASN A 59 -7.03 24.07 -7.52
N SER A 60 -6.12 24.03 -6.53
CA SER A 60 -4.78 24.60 -6.66
C SER A 60 -3.89 23.69 -7.52
N GLU A 61 -3.21 24.25 -8.52
CA GLU A 61 -2.26 23.48 -9.35
C GLU A 61 -0.98 23.10 -8.60
N THR A 62 -0.69 23.79 -7.52
CA THR A 62 0.58 23.69 -6.76
C THR A 62 0.63 22.54 -5.73
N ASP A 63 -0.51 22.11 -5.20
CA ASP A 63 -0.53 21.05 -4.18
C ASP A 63 -1.15 19.75 -4.73
N ASN A 64 -0.28 18.85 -5.17
CA ASN A 64 -0.65 17.49 -5.61
C ASN A 64 -0.88 16.52 -4.43
N SER A 65 -0.72 16.95 -3.19
CA SER A 65 -0.78 16.05 -2.02
C SER A 65 -2.18 15.51 -1.75
N MET A 66 -3.21 16.28 -2.13
CA MET A 66 -4.62 15.95 -1.93
C MET A 66 -5.28 15.31 -3.17
N LYS A 67 -4.62 15.34 -4.32
CA LYS A 67 -5.17 14.77 -5.55
C LYS A 67 -5.21 13.24 -5.48
N PRO A 68 -6.27 12.62 -6.05
CA PRO A 68 -6.34 11.17 -6.19
C PRO A 68 -5.11 10.62 -6.92
N ILE A 69 -4.66 9.45 -6.53
CA ILE A 69 -3.53 8.78 -7.19
C ILE A 69 -4.06 8.07 -8.43
N PRO A 70 -3.56 8.37 -9.63
CA PRO A 70 -4.02 7.69 -10.84
C PRO A 70 -3.62 6.22 -10.83
N THR A 71 -4.51 5.35 -11.28
CA THR A 71 -4.22 3.92 -11.49
C THR A 71 -3.28 3.71 -12.68
N GLY A 72 -3.17 4.69 -13.55
CA GLY A 72 -2.44 4.63 -14.80
C GLY A 72 -3.21 3.93 -15.93
N ILE A 73 -4.49 3.63 -15.71
CA ILE A 73 -5.42 3.09 -16.71
C ILE A 73 -6.45 4.17 -16.99
N GLY A 74 -6.29 4.89 -18.10
CA GLY A 74 -7.03 6.12 -18.37
C GLY A 74 -8.55 6.01 -18.34
N ASP A 75 -9.12 4.90 -18.82
CA ASP A 75 -10.57 4.68 -18.79
C ASP A 75 -11.06 4.43 -17.36
N LEU A 76 -10.29 3.68 -16.57
CA LEU A 76 -10.60 3.45 -15.17
C LEU A 76 -10.50 4.77 -14.37
N ASP A 77 -9.43 5.53 -14.58
CA ASP A 77 -9.22 6.80 -13.88
C ASP A 77 -10.32 7.82 -14.20
N ARG A 78 -10.88 7.80 -15.41
CA ARG A 78 -12.04 8.62 -15.76
C ARG A 78 -13.30 8.20 -15.00
N MET A 79 -13.46 6.90 -14.72
CA MET A 79 -14.65 6.39 -14.03
C MET A 79 -14.59 6.59 -12.52
N ILE A 80 -13.43 6.34 -11.89
CA ILE A 80 -13.28 6.36 -10.43
C ILE A 80 -12.55 7.60 -9.90
N THR A 81 -12.11 8.50 -10.79
CA THR A 81 -11.27 9.68 -10.49
C THR A 81 -9.91 9.36 -9.86
N GLY A 82 -9.45 8.10 -9.95
CA GLY A 82 -8.24 7.61 -9.31
C GLY A 82 -8.47 7.01 -7.93
N LEU A 83 -7.39 6.70 -7.22
CA LEU A 83 -7.40 6.11 -5.88
C LEU A 83 -7.37 7.23 -4.84
N ASN A 84 -8.42 7.35 -4.03
CA ASN A 84 -8.49 8.36 -2.98
C ASN A 84 -7.94 7.81 -1.67
N ARG A 85 -7.54 8.73 -0.78
CA ARG A 85 -7.16 8.36 0.60
C ARG A 85 -8.37 7.78 1.32
N SER A 86 -8.13 6.76 2.12
CA SER A 86 -9.14 6.04 2.92
C SER A 86 -10.16 5.24 2.10
N ASP A 87 -10.00 5.13 0.78
CA ASP A 87 -10.86 4.26 -0.02
C ASP A 87 -10.53 2.78 0.25
N PHE A 88 -11.56 1.97 0.35
CA PHE A 88 -11.48 0.53 0.33
C PHE A 88 -12.03 0.01 -1.00
N ILE A 89 -11.14 -0.46 -1.87
CA ILE A 89 -11.50 -0.88 -3.23
C ILE A 89 -11.44 -2.40 -3.33
N ILE A 90 -12.52 -3.01 -3.80
CA ILE A 90 -12.58 -4.47 -4.01
C ILE A 90 -12.45 -4.76 -5.50
N LEU A 91 -11.42 -5.56 -5.86
CA LEU A 91 -11.23 -6.11 -7.20
C LEU A 91 -11.61 -7.58 -7.19
N ALA A 92 -12.69 -7.93 -7.90
CA ALA A 92 -13.16 -9.29 -8.02
C ALA A 92 -13.11 -9.78 -9.48
N ALA A 93 -12.73 -11.03 -9.67
CA ALA A 93 -12.71 -11.69 -10.95
C ALA A 93 -12.81 -13.20 -10.76
N ARG A 94 -13.28 -13.93 -11.79
CA ARG A 94 -13.23 -15.39 -11.80
C ARG A 94 -11.77 -15.88 -11.77
N PRO A 95 -11.50 -17.09 -11.25
CA PRO A 95 -10.16 -17.67 -11.30
C PRO A 95 -9.56 -17.63 -12.70
N GLY A 96 -8.27 -17.33 -12.82
CA GLY A 96 -7.57 -17.26 -14.09
C GLY A 96 -7.79 -16.02 -14.96
N MET A 97 -8.67 -15.10 -14.57
CA MET A 97 -8.99 -13.89 -15.36
C MET A 97 -7.98 -12.75 -15.19
N GLY A 98 -6.86 -12.96 -14.51
CA GLY A 98 -5.80 -11.97 -14.40
C GLY A 98 -5.96 -10.94 -13.27
N LYS A 99 -6.79 -11.22 -12.25
CA LYS A 99 -6.98 -10.34 -11.07
C LYS A 99 -5.65 -9.83 -10.49
N THR A 100 -4.74 -10.74 -10.16
CA THR A 100 -3.43 -10.39 -9.59
C THR A 100 -2.57 -9.59 -10.56
N SER A 101 -2.59 -9.93 -11.85
CA SER A 101 -1.85 -9.18 -12.88
C SER A 101 -2.38 -7.76 -13.02
N PHE A 102 -3.70 -7.56 -12.95
CA PHE A 102 -4.32 -6.24 -12.98
C PHE A 102 -3.92 -5.41 -11.74
N ALA A 103 -3.99 -6.00 -10.55
CA ALA A 103 -3.57 -5.34 -9.31
C ALA A 103 -2.07 -4.96 -9.34
N LEU A 104 -1.21 -5.85 -9.87
CA LEU A 104 0.21 -5.55 -10.04
C LEU A 104 0.47 -4.42 -11.04
N ASN A 105 -0.31 -4.33 -12.13
CA ASN A 105 -0.22 -3.21 -13.08
C ASN A 105 -0.52 -1.87 -12.40
N ILE A 106 -1.58 -1.82 -11.58
CA ILE A 106 -1.90 -0.62 -10.80
C ILE A 106 -0.77 -0.30 -9.83
N ALA A 107 -0.31 -1.30 -9.06
CA ALA A 107 0.79 -1.14 -8.11
C ALA A 107 2.06 -0.58 -8.78
N ARG A 108 2.45 -1.14 -9.91
CA ARG A 108 3.59 -0.68 -10.73
C ARG A 108 3.37 0.76 -11.22
N ASN A 109 2.20 1.09 -11.77
CA ASN A 109 1.91 2.43 -12.24
C ASN A 109 1.98 3.46 -11.10
N VAL A 110 1.42 3.13 -9.94
CA VAL A 110 1.47 3.99 -8.74
C VAL A 110 2.91 4.18 -8.26
N ALA A 111 3.71 3.12 -8.19
CA ALA A 111 5.10 3.20 -7.76
C ALA A 111 5.99 3.93 -8.77
N CYS A 112 5.96 3.52 -10.04
CA CYS A 112 6.91 4.02 -11.04
C CYS A 112 6.50 5.38 -11.61
N LYS A 113 5.21 5.60 -11.90
CA LYS A 113 4.74 6.86 -12.52
C LYS A 113 4.39 7.93 -11.50
N SER A 114 3.65 7.55 -10.43
CA SER A 114 3.22 8.51 -9.40
C SER A 114 4.24 8.68 -8.28
N LYS A 115 5.33 7.88 -8.27
CA LYS A 115 6.40 7.90 -7.26
C LYS A 115 5.86 7.77 -5.83
N LYS A 116 4.85 6.94 -5.65
CA LYS A 116 4.26 6.65 -4.32
C LYS A 116 4.67 5.26 -3.85
N THR A 117 4.89 5.12 -2.56
CA THR A 117 5.20 3.82 -1.95
C THR A 117 3.97 2.93 -1.97
N VAL A 118 4.16 1.68 -2.40
CA VAL A 118 3.13 0.65 -2.46
C VAL A 118 3.54 -0.55 -1.61
N ALA A 119 2.68 -0.97 -0.70
CA ALA A 119 2.82 -2.23 0.03
C ALA A 119 1.90 -3.28 -0.60
N PHE A 120 2.45 -4.41 -1.01
CA PHE A 120 1.69 -5.49 -1.63
C PHE A 120 1.73 -6.75 -0.76
N PHE A 121 0.58 -7.15 -0.24
CA PHE A 121 0.42 -8.35 0.59
C PHE A 121 -0.20 -9.47 -0.24
N SER A 122 0.41 -10.64 -0.25
CA SER A 122 -0.06 -11.80 -1.01
C SER A 122 -0.14 -13.04 -0.12
N LEU A 123 -1.30 -13.70 -0.13
CA LEU A 123 -1.54 -14.96 0.56
C LEU A 123 -1.51 -16.16 -0.40
N GLU A 124 -1.49 -15.92 -1.72
CA GLU A 124 -1.57 -16.97 -2.74
C GLU A 124 -0.23 -17.16 -3.48
N MET A 125 0.50 -16.08 -3.74
CA MET A 125 1.73 -16.10 -4.53
C MET A 125 2.94 -15.71 -3.68
N SER A 126 4.09 -16.34 -3.94
CA SER A 126 5.35 -15.96 -3.30
C SER A 126 5.86 -14.61 -3.84
N LYS A 127 6.75 -13.97 -3.07
CA LYS A 127 7.39 -12.70 -3.46
C LYS A 127 8.15 -12.83 -4.77
N GLU A 128 8.84 -13.96 -4.98
CA GLU A 128 9.60 -14.24 -6.21
C GLU A 128 8.68 -14.33 -7.44
N GLN A 129 7.52 -14.96 -7.28
CA GLN A 129 6.53 -15.05 -8.36
C GLN A 129 5.95 -13.68 -8.73
N LEU A 130 5.72 -12.82 -7.74
CA LEU A 130 5.24 -11.46 -7.96
C LEU A 130 6.30 -10.60 -8.65
N VAL A 131 7.56 -10.67 -8.20
CA VAL A 131 8.68 -9.95 -8.83
C VAL A 131 8.91 -10.43 -10.27
N ASN A 132 8.87 -11.72 -10.52
CA ASN A 132 9.00 -12.26 -11.87
C ASN A 132 7.90 -11.72 -12.81
N ARG A 133 6.66 -11.58 -12.30
CA ARG A 133 5.58 -10.97 -13.09
C ARG A 133 5.82 -9.48 -13.35
N LEU A 134 6.29 -8.74 -12.36
CA LEU A 134 6.60 -7.32 -12.53
C LEU A 134 7.73 -7.13 -13.53
N LEU A 135 8.81 -7.93 -13.44
CA LEU A 135 9.92 -7.92 -14.39
C LEU A 135 9.46 -8.26 -15.81
N ALA A 136 8.66 -9.32 -15.99
CA ALA A 136 8.11 -9.67 -17.30
C ALA A 136 7.25 -8.56 -17.90
N MET A 137 6.48 -7.85 -17.06
CA MET A 137 5.65 -6.71 -17.49
C MET A 137 6.49 -5.50 -17.90
N GLU A 138 7.58 -5.22 -17.21
CA GLU A 138 8.42 -4.06 -17.49
C GLU A 138 9.38 -4.31 -18.65
N SER A 139 10.06 -5.45 -18.65
CA SER A 139 11.05 -5.83 -19.66
C SER A 139 10.43 -6.30 -20.97
N HIS A 140 9.12 -6.61 -20.99
CA HIS A 140 8.44 -7.28 -22.11
C HIS A 140 9.07 -8.63 -22.51
N VAL A 141 9.79 -9.27 -21.59
CA VAL A 141 10.31 -10.62 -21.75
C VAL A 141 9.22 -11.64 -21.42
N ASP A 142 9.13 -12.70 -22.23
CA ASP A 142 8.13 -13.75 -22.02
C ASP A 142 8.34 -14.42 -20.65
N SER A 143 7.29 -14.42 -19.84
CA SER A 143 7.30 -15.01 -18.50
C SER A 143 7.58 -16.51 -18.50
N GLN A 144 7.29 -17.21 -19.59
CA GLN A 144 7.60 -18.63 -19.75
C GLN A 144 9.10 -18.83 -19.96
N ASN A 145 9.75 -17.99 -20.75
CA ASN A 145 11.21 -18.01 -20.93
C ASN A 145 11.92 -17.74 -19.60
N MET A 146 11.44 -16.77 -18.82
CA MET A 146 11.97 -16.51 -17.48
C MET A 146 11.83 -17.71 -16.54
N ARG A 147 10.71 -18.42 -16.60
CA ARG A 147 10.44 -19.59 -15.76
C ARG A 147 11.25 -20.82 -16.15
N THR A 148 11.53 -20.99 -17.44
CA THR A 148 12.28 -22.15 -17.97
C THR A 148 13.78 -21.91 -18.06
N GLY A 149 14.22 -20.65 -17.86
CA GLY A 149 15.62 -20.24 -18.03
C GLY A 149 16.07 -20.13 -19.49
N ASN A 150 15.13 -20.17 -20.45
CA ASN A 150 15.44 -20.06 -21.88
C ASN A 150 15.49 -18.56 -22.28
N LEU A 151 16.51 -17.86 -21.77
CA LEU A 151 16.72 -16.42 -21.98
C LEU A 151 17.88 -16.22 -22.95
N LYS A 152 17.70 -15.30 -23.90
CA LYS A 152 18.77 -14.83 -24.79
C LYS A 152 19.52 -13.66 -24.15
N ASP A 153 20.69 -13.31 -24.68
CA ASP A 153 21.48 -12.17 -24.18
C ASP A 153 20.70 -10.85 -24.24
N GLU A 154 19.86 -10.69 -25.28
CA GLU A 154 18.96 -9.53 -25.39
C GLU A 154 17.89 -9.48 -24.28
N ASP A 155 17.41 -10.63 -23.83
CA ASP A 155 16.41 -10.72 -22.77
C ASP A 155 17.03 -10.32 -21.42
N TRP A 156 18.27 -10.72 -21.19
CA TRP A 156 19.01 -10.30 -20.00
C TRP A 156 19.20 -8.80 -19.92
N THR A 157 19.54 -8.16 -21.03
CA THR A 157 19.67 -6.69 -21.08
C THR A 157 18.34 -6.01 -20.74
N LYS A 158 17.22 -6.46 -21.33
CA LYS A 158 15.89 -5.93 -21.04
C LYS A 158 15.46 -6.16 -19.58
N LEU A 159 15.83 -7.32 -19.01
CA LEU A 159 15.52 -7.60 -17.60
C LEU A 159 16.27 -6.68 -16.64
N VAL A 160 17.52 -6.35 -16.94
CA VAL A 160 18.32 -5.39 -16.14
C VAL A 160 17.67 -3.99 -16.24
N GLU A 161 17.37 -3.52 -17.45
CA GLU A 161 16.67 -2.25 -17.65
C GLU A 161 15.31 -2.19 -16.93
N GLY A 162 14.55 -3.28 -16.99
CA GLY A 162 13.29 -3.41 -16.29
C GLY A 162 13.46 -3.41 -14.76
N ALA A 163 14.52 -4.02 -14.25
CA ALA A 163 14.83 -4.02 -12.82
C ALA A 163 15.16 -2.61 -12.31
N ASP A 164 15.95 -1.84 -13.07
CA ASP A 164 16.32 -0.46 -12.72
C ASP A 164 15.10 0.48 -12.66
N ILE A 165 14.02 0.19 -13.42
CA ILE A 165 12.79 0.98 -13.38
C ILE A 165 11.95 0.67 -12.16
N ILE A 166 11.98 -0.60 -11.70
CA ILE A 166 11.14 -1.08 -10.59
C ILE A 166 11.81 -0.80 -9.22
N GLY A 167 13.14 -0.92 -9.13
CA GLY A 167 13.94 -0.78 -7.91
C GLY A 167 14.35 0.63 -7.65
#